data_dce195306ff80df3f23c9cefee7ebbbc
#
_entry.id   dce195306ff80df3f23c9cefee7ebbbc
#
_cell.length_a   1.000
_cell.length_b   1.000
_cell.length_c   1.000
_cell.angle_alpha   90.00
_cell.angle_beta   90.00
_cell.angle_gamma   90.00
#
_symmetry.space_group_name_H-M   'P 1'
#
loop_
_entity.id
_entity.type
_entity.pdbx_description
1 polymer ?
#
loop_
_entity_poly.entity_id
_entity_poly.type
_entity_poly.pdbx_seq_one_letter_code
_entity_poly.pdbx_strand_id
1 'polypeptide(L)'
;MSGHKLAWVVLAAVLSAPATGFTAEVSCARGGLQRAVDLYLDAQTKGDTSGLPLAKGLGYYENAVAADIDKGLIRQAMKIDHHWSLLDTATCQAFTESIVADKANPYVLGTRLRVNHDKIAEIEILWTTTGYWLFNADAYLKYSSAENWGPIPAEKRDTRDTLVAAANAYLDAFLEGKIDLVPWGFPCQRTEGGAHTGKGLPSDSCEVGVPSGVNIANRRFIVDETIGAVQVFCTFGAGNANGGSGSADTHLFRIENGKLRYVHTLTHLLQKDFQGGRPPPPPSK
;
A
#
# COMPACT_ATOMS: atom_id res chain seq x y z
N MET A 1 -49.56 -46.17 -50.32
CA MET A 1 -48.41 -45.29 -50.69
C MET A 1 -47.95 -44.59 -49.40
N SER A 2 -46.91 -45.20 -48.77
CA SER A 2 -46.40 -44.67 -47.45
C SER A 2 -45.10 -43.98 -47.72
N GLY A 3 -45.12 -42.64 -47.45
CA GLY A 3 -43.96 -41.76 -47.61
C GLY A 3 -43.17 -41.65 -46.31
N HIS A 4 -41.99 -42.27 -46.26
CA HIS A 4 -41.05 -42.04 -45.11
C HIS A 4 -40.34 -40.75 -45.26
N LYS A 5 -40.53 -39.83 -44.26
CA LYS A 5 -39.75 -38.60 -44.13
C LYS A 5 -38.48 -38.92 -43.32
N LEU A 6 -37.32 -38.86 -43.96
CA LEU A 6 -36.02 -38.90 -43.31
C LEU A 6 -35.78 -37.54 -42.62
N ALA A 7 -35.65 -37.55 -41.29
CA ALA A 7 -35.20 -36.37 -40.51
C ALA A 7 -33.65 -36.42 -40.41
N TRP A 8 -33.01 -35.37 -40.94
CA TRP A 8 -31.56 -35.17 -40.77
C TRP A 8 -31.32 -34.48 -39.43
N VAL A 9 -30.65 -35.16 -38.51
CA VAL A 9 -30.17 -34.57 -37.28
C VAL A 9 -28.79 -33.99 -37.56
N VAL A 10 -28.70 -32.65 -37.58
CA VAL A 10 -27.39 -31.95 -37.65
C VAL A 10 -26.83 -31.87 -36.27
N LEU A 11 -25.79 -32.63 -35.97
CA LEU A 11 -25.02 -32.60 -34.74
C LEU A 11 -24.03 -31.39 -34.84
N ALA A 12 -24.33 -30.29 -34.19
CA ALA A 12 -23.39 -29.16 -34.07
C ALA A 12 -22.34 -29.51 -33.00
N ALA A 13 -21.13 -29.84 -33.42
CA ALA A 13 -19.99 -29.97 -32.51
C ALA A 13 -19.55 -28.58 -32.03
N VAL A 14 -19.80 -28.27 -30.78
CA VAL A 14 -19.26 -27.09 -30.11
C VAL A 14 -17.79 -27.36 -29.77
N LEU A 15 -16.88 -26.85 -30.57
CA LEU A 15 -15.46 -26.81 -30.28
C LEU A 15 -15.21 -25.77 -29.18
N SER A 16 -15.16 -26.22 -27.95
CA SER A 16 -14.63 -25.40 -26.83
C SER A 16 -13.11 -25.30 -26.97
N ALA A 17 -12.62 -24.18 -27.50
CA ALA A 17 -11.19 -23.83 -27.44
C ALA A 17 -10.79 -23.70 -25.97
N PRO A 18 -9.66 -24.30 -25.53
CA PRO A 18 -9.14 -24.04 -24.19
C PRO A 18 -8.73 -22.57 -24.11
N ALA A 19 -9.30 -21.84 -23.16
CA ALA A 19 -8.82 -20.51 -22.80
C ALA A 19 -7.41 -20.69 -22.21
N THR A 20 -6.38 -20.50 -23.04
CA THR A 20 -5.00 -20.36 -22.57
C THR A 20 -4.95 -19.03 -21.81
N GLY A 21 -5.11 -19.10 -20.50
CA GLY A 21 -4.88 -17.98 -19.62
C GLY A 21 -3.41 -17.57 -19.74
N PHE A 22 -3.12 -16.57 -20.57
CA PHE A 22 -1.83 -15.90 -20.55
C PHE A 22 -1.69 -15.23 -19.20
N THR A 23 -0.90 -15.83 -18.29
CA THR A 23 -0.44 -15.11 -17.10
C THR A 23 0.43 -13.94 -17.60
N ALA A 24 0.04 -12.72 -17.28
CA ALA A 24 0.79 -11.54 -17.67
C ALA A 24 2.24 -11.66 -17.15
N GLU A 25 3.19 -11.37 -18.02
CA GLU A 25 4.60 -11.24 -17.61
C GLU A 25 4.80 -9.97 -16.79
N VAL A 26 5.83 -9.96 -15.93
CA VAL A 26 6.22 -8.76 -15.20
C VAL A 26 6.62 -7.68 -16.20
N SER A 27 6.01 -6.50 -16.10
CA SER A 27 6.26 -5.35 -16.98
C SER A 27 5.68 -4.07 -16.38
N CYS A 28 5.91 -2.91 -17.03
CA CYS A 28 5.30 -1.64 -16.60
C CYS A 28 3.81 -1.52 -16.92
N ALA A 29 3.23 -2.41 -17.71
CA ALA A 29 1.79 -2.46 -17.90
C ALA A 29 1.09 -2.85 -16.58
N ARG A 30 -0.15 -2.39 -16.38
CA ARG A 30 -0.90 -2.65 -15.14
C ARG A 30 -0.95 -4.15 -14.77
N GLY A 31 -1.22 -5.02 -15.74
CA GLY A 31 -1.21 -6.47 -15.53
C GLY A 31 0.18 -7.02 -15.16
N GLY A 32 1.25 -6.45 -15.71
CA GLY A 32 2.64 -6.83 -15.40
C GLY A 32 3.06 -6.39 -14.00
N LEU A 33 2.66 -5.19 -13.56
CA LEU A 33 2.88 -4.71 -12.20
C LEU A 33 2.08 -5.54 -11.19
N GLN A 34 0.82 -5.89 -11.51
CA GLN A 34 0.03 -6.81 -10.68
C GLN A 34 0.72 -8.16 -10.56
N ARG A 35 1.25 -8.69 -11.66
CA ARG A 35 2.02 -9.95 -11.62
C ARG A 35 3.24 -9.86 -10.72
N ALA A 36 3.96 -8.73 -10.71
CA ALA A 36 5.09 -8.52 -9.80
C ALA A 36 4.64 -8.56 -8.33
N VAL A 37 3.52 -7.93 -8.02
CA VAL A 37 2.92 -7.97 -6.67
C VAL A 37 2.52 -9.39 -6.28
N ASP A 38 1.81 -10.12 -7.16
CA ASP A 38 1.35 -11.49 -6.87
C ASP A 38 2.52 -12.42 -6.58
N LEU A 39 3.60 -12.31 -7.36
CA LEU A 39 4.83 -13.08 -7.14
C LEU A 39 5.52 -12.70 -5.82
N TYR A 40 5.56 -11.41 -5.48
CA TYR A 40 6.11 -10.96 -4.20
C TYR A 40 5.30 -11.50 -3.02
N LEU A 41 3.98 -11.41 -3.06
CA LEU A 41 3.10 -11.91 -2.00
C LEU A 41 3.25 -13.42 -1.81
N ASP A 42 3.37 -14.18 -2.91
CA ASP A 42 3.64 -15.62 -2.87
C ASP A 42 5.02 -15.91 -2.22
N ALA A 43 6.05 -15.16 -2.63
CA ALA A 43 7.39 -15.29 -2.05
C ALA A 43 7.41 -14.97 -0.55
N GLN A 44 6.76 -13.87 -0.11
CA GLN A 44 6.67 -13.50 1.30
C GLN A 44 5.87 -14.52 2.11
N THR A 45 4.78 -15.06 1.53
CA THR A 45 3.98 -16.09 2.20
C THR A 45 4.77 -17.37 2.43
N LYS A 46 5.63 -17.75 1.49
CA LYS A 46 6.45 -18.97 1.56
C LYS A 46 7.82 -18.77 2.22
N GLY A 47 8.30 -17.54 2.35
CA GLY A 47 9.69 -17.24 2.72
C GLY A 47 10.68 -17.71 1.65
N ASP A 48 10.25 -17.77 0.38
CA ASP A 48 11.03 -18.28 -0.74
C ASP A 48 11.02 -17.33 -1.93
N THR A 49 12.19 -16.83 -2.27
CA THR A 49 12.40 -15.86 -3.35
C THR A 49 12.75 -16.49 -4.70
N SER A 50 12.87 -17.83 -4.78
CA SER A 50 13.31 -18.54 -5.98
C SER A 50 12.38 -18.35 -7.19
N GLY A 51 11.10 -18.07 -6.95
CA GLY A 51 10.10 -17.77 -8.00
C GLY A 51 10.08 -16.31 -8.47
N LEU A 52 10.87 -15.41 -7.87
CA LEU A 52 10.88 -14.00 -8.26
C LEU A 52 11.77 -13.76 -9.48
N PRO A 53 11.28 -13.03 -10.50
CA PRO A 53 12.09 -12.62 -11.63
C PRO A 53 13.00 -11.43 -11.26
N LEU A 54 14.02 -11.66 -10.45
CA LEU A 54 14.91 -10.62 -9.94
C LEU A 54 15.91 -10.16 -11.03
N ALA A 55 16.18 -8.86 -11.05
CA ALA A 55 17.22 -8.29 -11.87
C ALA A 55 18.62 -8.61 -11.30
N LYS A 56 19.62 -8.71 -12.17
CA LYS A 56 21.02 -8.73 -11.73
C LYS A 56 21.34 -7.40 -11.04
N GLY A 57 21.80 -7.44 -9.81
CA GLY A 57 22.07 -6.23 -9.01
C GLY A 57 20.78 -5.64 -8.39
N LEU A 58 19.86 -6.51 -7.98
CA LEU A 58 18.67 -6.12 -7.21
C LEU A 58 19.04 -5.17 -6.06
N GLY A 59 18.31 -4.06 -5.93
CA GLY A 59 18.26 -3.26 -4.70
C GLY A 59 17.27 -3.88 -3.73
N TYR A 60 17.74 -4.26 -2.53
CA TYR A 60 16.86 -4.74 -1.46
C TYR A 60 17.04 -3.88 -0.21
N TYR A 61 15.94 -3.38 0.32
CA TYR A 61 15.95 -2.46 1.46
C TYR A 61 14.89 -2.84 2.48
N GLU A 62 15.24 -2.70 3.75
CA GLU A 62 14.30 -2.80 4.87
C GLU A 62 14.39 -1.54 5.74
N ASN A 63 13.25 -0.90 5.97
CA ASN A 63 13.15 0.33 6.76
C ASN A 63 14.19 1.38 6.33
N ALA A 64 14.30 1.59 5.02
CA ALA A 64 15.20 2.52 4.35
C ALA A 64 16.71 2.17 4.48
N VAL A 65 17.07 0.99 4.96
CA VAL A 65 18.45 0.49 5.07
C VAL A 65 18.68 -0.63 4.04
N ALA A 66 19.78 -0.56 3.31
CA ALA A 66 20.18 -1.64 2.39
C ALA A 66 20.41 -2.93 3.17
N ALA A 67 19.86 -4.03 2.66
CA ALA A 67 19.90 -5.33 3.31
C ALA A 67 20.22 -6.45 2.29
N ASP A 68 20.53 -7.63 2.80
CA ASP A 68 20.75 -8.85 2.02
C ASP A 68 19.41 -9.60 1.90
N ILE A 69 18.90 -9.78 0.67
CA ILE A 69 17.63 -10.47 0.43
C ILE A 69 17.61 -11.90 0.97
N ASP A 70 18.77 -12.58 1.02
CA ASP A 70 18.86 -13.95 1.51
C ASP A 70 18.77 -14.05 3.05
N LYS A 71 18.83 -12.91 3.74
CA LYS A 71 18.72 -12.77 5.20
C LYS A 71 17.57 -11.88 5.63
N GLY A 72 16.89 -11.26 4.66
CA GLY A 72 15.86 -10.27 4.90
C GLY A 72 14.53 -10.86 5.35
N LEU A 73 13.63 -9.97 5.75
CA LEU A 73 12.27 -10.29 6.20
C LEU A 73 11.48 -11.13 5.19
N ILE A 74 11.75 -10.94 3.90
CA ILE A 74 11.11 -11.71 2.82
C ILE A 74 11.38 -13.23 2.93
N ARG A 75 12.43 -13.63 3.65
CA ARG A 75 12.76 -15.05 3.91
C ARG A 75 11.99 -15.65 5.10
N GLN A 76 11.28 -14.83 5.85
CA GLN A 76 10.38 -15.29 6.90
C GLN A 76 9.01 -15.57 6.30
N ALA A 77 8.58 -16.84 6.29
CA ALA A 77 7.23 -17.21 5.84
C ALA A 77 6.17 -16.53 6.72
N MET A 78 5.18 -15.88 6.09
CA MET A 78 4.14 -15.13 6.79
C MET A 78 2.77 -15.45 6.18
N LYS A 79 1.79 -15.77 7.02
CA LYS A 79 0.39 -15.85 6.59
C LYS A 79 -0.16 -14.43 6.44
N ILE A 80 -0.27 -13.95 5.21
CA ILE A 80 -0.88 -12.65 4.94
C ILE A 80 -2.40 -12.79 5.06
N ASP A 81 -3.01 -12.07 6.00
CA ASP A 81 -4.45 -12.10 6.28
C ASP A 81 -5.23 -11.12 5.41
N HIS A 82 -4.60 -10.00 5.01
CA HIS A 82 -5.18 -9.01 4.10
C HIS A 82 -4.08 -8.27 3.36
N HIS A 83 -4.36 -7.90 2.12
CA HIS A 83 -3.51 -6.99 1.35
C HIS A 83 -4.34 -6.23 0.31
N TRP A 84 -3.80 -5.11 -0.12
CA TRP A 84 -4.26 -4.38 -1.30
C TRP A 84 -3.06 -3.66 -1.93
N SER A 85 -3.20 -3.22 -3.18
CA SER A 85 -2.06 -2.74 -3.93
C SER A 85 -2.42 -1.58 -4.84
N LEU A 86 -1.45 -0.74 -5.12
CA LEU A 86 -1.51 0.29 -6.15
C LEU A 86 -0.42 0.05 -7.20
N LEU A 87 -0.70 0.45 -8.45
CA LEU A 87 0.11 0.12 -9.61
C LEU A 87 0.41 1.41 -10.41
N ASP A 88 1.61 1.93 -10.27
CA ASP A 88 2.08 3.14 -10.96
C ASP A 88 2.72 2.79 -12.30
N THR A 89 1.93 2.78 -13.35
CA THR A 89 2.39 2.44 -14.70
C THR A 89 3.29 3.53 -15.31
N ALA A 90 3.22 4.77 -14.81
CA ALA A 90 4.04 5.87 -15.31
C ALA A 90 5.50 5.80 -14.85
N THR A 91 5.72 5.30 -13.62
CA THR A 91 7.06 5.16 -13.04
C THR A 91 7.52 3.72 -12.90
N CYS A 92 6.75 2.75 -13.42
CA CYS A 92 7.08 1.32 -13.36
C CYS A 92 7.24 0.81 -11.92
N GLN A 93 6.36 1.22 -11.04
CA GLN A 93 6.37 0.85 -9.63
C GLN A 93 5.05 0.24 -9.20
N ALA A 94 5.11 -0.66 -8.25
CA ALA A 94 3.94 -1.14 -7.52
C ALA A 94 4.18 -0.99 -6.02
N PHE A 95 3.12 -0.85 -5.28
CA PHE A 95 3.13 -0.92 -3.83
C PHE A 95 2.08 -1.92 -3.37
N THR A 96 2.37 -2.65 -2.31
CA THR A 96 1.39 -3.47 -1.60
C THR A 96 1.51 -3.25 -0.10
N GLU A 97 0.38 -3.02 0.54
CA GLU A 97 0.26 -3.07 1.99
C GLU A 97 -0.23 -4.46 2.38
N SER A 98 0.47 -5.12 3.28
CA SER A 98 0.16 -6.48 3.72
C SER A 98 0.05 -6.54 5.24
N ILE A 99 -0.97 -7.20 5.73
CA ILE A 99 -1.28 -7.32 7.15
C ILE A 99 -1.19 -8.77 7.56
N VAL A 100 -0.38 -9.04 8.58
CA VAL A 100 -0.19 -10.34 9.22
C VAL A 100 -0.65 -10.21 10.67
N ALA A 101 -1.86 -10.69 10.96
CA ALA A 101 -2.47 -10.60 12.30
C ALA A 101 -2.19 -11.84 13.17
N ASP A 102 -1.09 -12.55 12.89
CA ASP A 102 -0.63 -13.67 13.71
C ASP A 102 -0.22 -13.16 15.11
N LYS A 103 -0.83 -13.71 16.15
CA LYS A 103 -0.58 -13.28 17.54
C LYS A 103 0.84 -13.50 18.00
N ALA A 104 1.55 -14.47 17.44
CA ALA A 104 2.93 -14.77 17.81
C ALA A 104 3.92 -13.84 17.07
N ASN A 105 3.63 -13.52 15.82
CA ASN A 105 4.51 -12.74 14.94
C ASN A 105 3.70 -11.78 14.06
N PRO A 106 3.04 -10.75 14.63
CA PRO A 106 2.25 -9.81 13.87
C PRO A 106 3.12 -8.79 13.13
N TYR A 107 2.73 -8.47 11.90
CA TYR A 107 3.38 -7.45 11.07
C TYR A 107 2.37 -6.63 10.28
N VAL A 108 2.72 -5.37 10.00
CA VAL A 108 2.16 -4.60 8.89
C VAL A 108 3.33 -4.17 8.01
N LEU A 109 3.22 -4.47 6.72
CA LEU A 109 4.27 -4.30 5.72
C LEU A 109 3.79 -3.34 4.64
N GLY A 110 4.56 -2.31 4.36
CA GLY A 110 4.42 -1.49 3.15
C GLY A 110 5.55 -1.82 2.20
N THR A 111 5.28 -2.51 1.09
CA THR A 111 6.32 -2.95 0.16
C THR A 111 6.22 -2.23 -1.17
N ARG A 112 7.31 -1.62 -1.59
CA ARG A 112 7.50 -1.02 -2.92
C ARG A 112 8.30 -1.96 -3.81
N LEU A 113 7.81 -2.18 -5.01
CA LEU A 113 8.49 -2.91 -6.07
C LEU A 113 8.78 -1.95 -7.22
N ARG A 114 10.02 -1.92 -7.70
CA ARG A 114 10.35 -1.24 -8.94
C ARG A 114 10.68 -2.28 -10.01
N VAL A 115 9.96 -2.17 -11.11
CA VAL A 115 10.13 -3.06 -12.27
C VAL A 115 11.01 -2.36 -13.31
N ASN A 116 11.93 -3.10 -13.91
CA ASN A 116 12.72 -2.66 -15.06
C ASN A 116 12.70 -3.77 -16.10
N HIS A 117 12.17 -3.46 -17.28
CA HIS A 117 11.83 -4.43 -18.31
C HIS A 117 10.90 -5.53 -17.74
N ASP A 118 11.35 -6.78 -17.70
CA ASP A 118 10.63 -7.97 -17.22
C ASP A 118 11.09 -8.44 -15.83
N LYS A 119 11.85 -7.62 -15.11
CA LYS A 119 12.48 -7.98 -13.82
C LYS A 119 12.12 -7.02 -12.71
N ILE A 120 12.04 -7.56 -11.50
CA ILE A 120 12.00 -6.75 -10.27
C ILE A 120 13.42 -6.27 -9.99
N ALA A 121 13.63 -4.96 -10.14
CA ALA A 121 14.94 -4.33 -9.97
C ALA A 121 15.15 -3.76 -8.56
N GLU A 122 14.07 -3.56 -7.80
CA GLU A 122 14.15 -3.11 -6.41
C GLU A 122 12.96 -3.62 -5.61
N ILE A 123 13.24 -4.04 -4.38
CA ILE A 123 12.26 -4.36 -3.34
C ILE A 123 12.61 -3.52 -2.13
N GLU A 124 11.69 -2.71 -1.66
CA GLU A 124 11.83 -1.94 -0.42
C GLU A 124 10.64 -2.23 0.49
N ILE A 125 10.92 -2.73 1.68
CA ILE A 125 9.93 -3.10 2.68
C ILE A 125 10.07 -2.15 3.86
N LEU A 126 9.01 -1.41 4.18
CA LEU A 126 8.87 -0.81 5.50
C LEU A 126 7.95 -1.73 6.31
N TRP A 127 8.41 -2.15 7.47
CA TRP A 127 7.65 -3.02 8.33
C TRP A 127 7.59 -2.50 9.76
N THR A 128 6.46 -2.78 10.41
CA THR A 128 6.23 -2.54 11.83
C THR A 128 5.70 -3.81 12.49
N THR A 129 5.98 -3.97 13.78
CA THR A 129 5.57 -5.11 14.60
C THR A 129 5.35 -4.68 16.04
N THR A 130 5.08 -5.60 16.94
CA THR A 130 4.87 -5.34 18.37
C THR A 130 5.97 -4.47 18.97
N GLY A 131 5.59 -3.41 19.65
CA GLY A 131 6.50 -2.44 20.28
C GLY A 131 6.83 -1.22 19.41
N TYR A 132 6.42 -1.20 18.15
CA TYR A 132 6.50 -0.02 17.30
C TYR A 132 5.33 0.95 17.55
N TRP A 133 5.47 2.17 17.04
CA TRP A 133 4.54 3.28 17.23
C TRP A 133 3.10 2.89 16.90
N LEU A 134 2.22 2.97 17.90
CA LEU A 134 0.77 2.67 17.83
C LEU A 134 0.43 1.29 17.22
N PHE A 135 1.39 0.37 17.14
CA PHE A 135 1.21 -0.91 16.44
C PHE A 135 0.10 -1.77 17.06
N ASN A 136 -0.85 -2.15 16.22
CA ASN A 136 -1.91 -3.11 16.53
C ASN A 136 -2.41 -3.75 15.22
N ALA A 137 -1.91 -4.93 14.87
CA ALA A 137 -2.23 -5.61 13.62
C ALA A 137 -3.71 -6.01 13.51
N ASP A 138 -4.35 -6.44 14.61
CA ASP A 138 -5.78 -6.81 14.62
C ASP A 138 -6.66 -5.59 14.30
N ALA A 139 -6.36 -4.45 14.92
CA ALA A 139 -7.07 -3.20 14.64
C ALA A 139 -6.80 -2.71 13.21
N TYR A 140 -5.56 -2.78 12.76
CA TYR A 140 -5.19 -2.42 11.38
C TYR A 140 -5.96 -3.27 10.38
N LEU A 141 -5.98 -4.60 10.56
CA LEU A 141 -6.75 -5.54 9.74
C LEU A 141 -8.23 -5.18 9.72
N LYS A 142 -8.84 -4.97 10.88
CA LYS A 142 -10.26 -4.63 11.02
C LYS A 142 -10.65 -3.41 10.21
N TYR A 143 -9.86 -2.35 10.26
CA TYR A 143 -10.20 -1.08 9.61
C TYR A 143 -9.83 -1.07 8.13
N SER A 144 -8.62 -1.50 7.78
CA SER A 144 -8.15 -1.54 6.39
C SER A 144 -8.99 -2.47 5.51
N SER A 145 -9.44 -3.64 6.04
CA SER A 145 -10.28 -4.55 5.27
C SER A 145 -11.70 -4.05 5.02
N ALA A 146 -12.16 -3.03 5.76
CA ALA A 146 -13.47 -2.42 5.59
C ALA A 146 -13.47 -1.24 4.59
N GLU A 147 -12.31 -0.78 4.16
CA GLU A 147 -12.16 0.36 3.27
C GLU A 147 -12.38 -0.01 1.79
N ASN A 148 -12.87 0.96 1.02
CA ASN A 148 -13.04 0.79 -0.42
C ASN A 148 -11.85 1.33 -1.20
N TRP A 149 -10.98 0.44 -1.65
CA TRP A 149 -9.86 0.74 -2.55
C TRP A 149 -10.16 0.36 -4.02
N GLY A 150 -11.42 0.20 -4.37
CA GLY A 150 -11.85 -0.12 -5.74
C GLY A 150 -11.55 0.99 -6.75
N PRO A 151 -11.61 0.67 -8.06
CA PRO A 151 -11.33 1.63 -9.12
C PRO A 151 -12.35 2.76 -9.16
N ILE A 152 -11.87 3.98 -9.44
CA ILE A 152 -12.69 5.15 -9.68
C ILE A 152 -13.10 5.15 -11.16
N PRO A 153 -14.37 5.48 -11.49
CA PRO A 153 -14.79 5.67 -12.86
C PRO A 153 -13.88 6.65 -13.61
N ALA A 154 -13.56 6.38 -14.87
CA ALA A 154 -12.49 7.09 -15.60
C ALA A 154 -12.70 8.62 -15.63
N GLU A 155 -13.96 9.05 -15.77
CA GLU A 155 -14.36 10.46 -15.83
C GLU A 155 -14.31 11.18 -14.47
N LYS A 156 -14.09 10.45 -13.37
CA LYS A 156 -14.00 10.97 -11.99
C LYS A 156 -12.62 10.87 -11.39
N ARG A 157 -11.63 10.37 -12.16
CA ARG A 157 -10.27 10.20 -11.66
C ARG A 157 -9.58 11.55 -11.57
N ASP A 158 -8.95 11.77 -10.44
CA ASP A 158 -8.01 12.88 -10.29
C ASP A 158 -6.73 12.59 -11.09
N THR A 159 -6.10 13.64 -11.59
CA THR A 159 -4.78 13.53 -12.26
C THR A 159 -3.68 13.24 -11.25
N ARG A 160 -2.57 12.68 -11.71
CA ARG A 160 -1.36 12.45 -10.90
C ARG A 160 -0.95 13.71 -10.13
N ASP A 161 -0.94 14.86 -10.77
CA ASP A 161 -0.54 16.13 -10.16
C ASP A 161 -1.50 16.53 -9.02
N THR A 162 -2.81 16.36 -9.21
CA THR A 162 -3.80 16.61 -8.15
C THR A 162 -3.59 15.68 -6.97
N LEU A 163 -3.36 14.39 -7.23
CA LEU A 163 -3.13 13.38 -6.20
C LEU A 163 -1.85 13.69 -5.39
N VAL A 164 -0.74 13.99 -6.06
CA VAL A 164 0.54 14.33 -5.42
C VAL A 164 0.43 15.65 -4.64
N ALA A 165 -0.27 16.66 -5.17
CA ALA A 165 -0.49 17.92 -4.47
C ALA A 165 -1.27 17.74 -3.17
N ALA A 166 -2.33 16.91 -3.18
CA ALA A 166 -3.10 16.61 -1.98
C ALA A 166 -2.29 15.87 -0.91
N ALA A 167 -1.47 14.90 -1.32
CA ALA A 167 -0.56 14.19 -0.42
C ALA A 167 0.50 15.13 0.17
N ASN A 168 1.11 16.01 -0.64
CA ASN A 168 2.08 16.99 -0.17
C ASN A 168 1.46 17.96 0.82
N ALA A 169 0.25 18.48 0.56
CA ALA A 169 -0.42 19.41 1.48
C ALA A 169 -0.59 18.80 2.88
N TYR A 170 -0.92 17.48 2.95
CA TYR A 170 -0.98 16.75 4.22
C TYR A 170 0.40 16.65 4.90
N LEU A 171 1.44 16.27 4.14
CA LEU A 171 2.79 16.08 4.69
C LEU A 171 3.45 17.42 5.09
N ASP A 172 3.17 18.51 4.37
CA ASP A 172 3.66 19.85 4.68
C ASP A 172 3.04 20.41 5.97
N ALA A 173 1.80 20.02 6.28
CA ALA A 173 1.12 20.41 7.51
C ALA A 173 1.87 19.97 8.77
N PHE A 174 2.65 18.89 8.72
CA PHE A 174 3.51 18.44 9.84
C PHE A 174 4.63 19.43 10.17
N LEU A 175 5.19 20.09 9.18
CA LEU A 175 6.24 21.09 9.42
C LEU A 175 5.65 22.48 9.73
N GLU A 176 4.69 22.90 8.91
CA GLU A 176 4.22 24.27 8.88
C GLU A 176 3.01 24.52 9.78
N GLY A 177 2.34 23.45 10.26
CA GLY A 177 1.11 23.57 11.04
C GLY A 177 -0.09 24.13 10.26
N LYS A 178 0.01 24.19 8.92
CA LYS A 178 -1.04 24.72 8.03
C LYS A 178 -2.11 23.67 7.71
N ILE A 179 -2.82 23.22 8.70
CA ILE A 179 -3.83 22.15 8.60
C ILE A 179 -5.00 22.58 7.71
N ASP A 180 -5.31 23.86 7.66
CA ASP A 180 -6.37 24.46 6.83
C ASP A 180 -6.11 24.38 5.33
N LEU A 181 -4.85 24.18 4.90
CA LEU A 181 -4.50 23.99 3.50
C LEU A 181 -4.64 22.53 3.04
N VAL A 182 -4.80 21.59 3.96
CA VAL A 182 -4.99 20.17 3.61
C VAL A 182 -6.39 19.96 3.01
N PRO A 183 -6.52 19.28 1.87
CA PRO A 183 -7.80 19.08 1.21
C PRO A 183 -8.60 17.96 1.89
N TRP A 184 -9.05 18.19 3.13
CA TRP A 184 -9.84 17.24 3.89
C TRP A 184 -11.13 16.87 3.15
N GLY A 185 -11.41 15.56 3.09
CA GLY A 185 -12.71 15.03 2.66
C GLY A 185 -13.58 14.65 3.85
N PHE A 186 -14.87 14.40 3.60
CA PHE A 186 -15.81 13.89 4.59
C PHE A 186 -16.66 12.78 3.96
N PRO A 187 -16.75 11.57 4.57
CA PRO A 187 -15.90 11.13 5.69
C PRO A 187 -14.44 10.97 5.26
N CYS A 188 -13.51 11.16 6.21
CA CYS A 188 -12.11 10.81 6.08
C CYS A 188 -11.67 10.02 7.32
N GLN A 189 -10.97 8.90 7.11
CA GLN A 189 -10.52 8.02 8.19
C GLN A 189 -9.00 7.84 8.12
N ARG A 190 -8.33 7.88 9.29
CA ARG A 190 -6.89 7.67 9.40
C ARG A 190 -6.61 6.46 10.27
N THR A 191 -5.74 5.58 9.78
CA THR A 191 -5.22 4.44 10.51
C THR A 191 -3.71 4.57 10.62
N GLU A 192 -3.19 4.73 11.84
CA GLU A 192 -1.78 4.89 12.14
C GLU A 192 -1.32 3.75 13.05
N GLY A 193 -0.52 2.83 12.54
CA GLY A 193 -0.05 1.66 13.26
C GLY A 193 -1.16 0.72 13.77
N GLY A 194 -2.42 1.12 13.67
CA GLY A 194 -3.60 0.44 14.21
C GLY A 194 -4.51 1.35 15.03
N ALA A 195 -4.04 2.54 15.44
CA ALA A 195 -4.91 3.58 15.97
C ALA A 195 -5.76 4.17 14.84
N HIS A 196 -7.08 4.19 15.04
CA HIS A 196 -8.05 4.58 14.01
C HIS A 196 -8.90 5.76 14.47
N THR A 197 -9.11 6.75 13.60
CA THR A 197 -9.87 7.97 13.93
C THR A 197 -11.33 7.93 13.55
N GLY A 198 -11.71 7.03 12.63
CA GLY A 198 -13.09 6.91 12.14
C GLY A 198 -14.03 6.33 13.18
N LYS A 199 -15.27 6.82 13.20
CA LYS A 199 -16.39 6.33 14.02
C LYS A 199 -17.52 5.76 13.16
N GLY A 200 -17.35 5.70 11.84
CA GLY A 200 -18.38 5.30 10.88
C GLY A 200 -19.41 6.39 10.61
N LEU A 201 -19.10 7.64 10.90
CA LEU A 201 -19.99 8.79 10.69
C LEU A 201 -19.66 9.54 9.40
N PRO A 202 -20.66 10.12 8.72
CA PRO A 202 -20.41 10.99 7.55
C PRO A 202 -19.52 12.21 7.85
N SER A 203 -19.40 12.59 9.13
CA SER A 203 -18.59 13.72 9.60
C SER A 203 -17.19 13.32 10.07
N ASP A 204 -16.78 12.05 9.90
CA ASP A 204 -15.43 11.60 10.29
C ASP A 204 -14.36 12.41 9.56
N SER A 205 -13.32 12.82 10.31
CA SER A 205 -12.22 13.64 9.80
C SER A 205 -10.87 12.99 10.07
N CYS A 206 -9.95 13.13 9.12
CA CYS A 206 -8.55 12.77 9.27
C CYS A 206 -7.71 13.87 9.94
N GLU A 207 -8.31 15.02 10.26
CA GLU A 207 -7.66 16.18 10.88
C GLU A 207 -7.34 15.94 12.37
N VAL A 208 -6.92 14.76 12.73
CA VAL A 208 -6.68 14.39 14.12
C VAL A 208 -5.23 14.03 14.35
N GLY A 209 -4.59 14.72 15.28
CA GLY A 209 -3.25 14.38 15.75
C GLY A 209 -2.14 14.58 14.72
N VAL A 210 -2.28 15.54 13.80
CA VAL A 210 -1.18 16.00 12.94
C VAL A 210 -0.29 16.91 13.78
N PRO A 211 0.93 16.48 14.14
CA PRO A 211 1.85 17.34 14.91
C PRO A 211 2.36 18.50 14.05
N SER A 212 2.89 19.55 14.69
CA SER A 212 3.57 20.65 14.02
C SER A 212 5.07 20.63 14.33
N GLY A 213 5.87 21.24 13.44
CA GLY A 213 7.33 21.30 13.61
C GLY A 213 8.07 20.00 13.31
N VAL A 214 7.42 19.06 12.64
CA VAL A 214 8.01 17.78 12.23
C VAL A 214 8.24 17.77 10.73
N ASN A 215 9.49 17.63 10.30
CA ASN A 215 9.82 17.53 8.87
C ASN A 215 9.58 16.12 8.35
N ILE A 216 8.77 16.00 7.30
CA ILE A 216 8.58 14.77 6.53
C ILE A 216 9.40 14.90 5.24
N ALA A 217 10.62 14.36 5.26
CA ALA A 217 11.63 14.53 4.20
C ALA A 217 11.73 13.31 3.28
N ASN A 218 12.57 13.42 2.23
CA ASN A 218 12.95 12.32 1.32
C ASN A 218 11.75 11.60 0.68
N ARG A 219 10.72 12.36 0.28
CA ARG A 219 9.46 11.85 -0.25
C ARG A 219 9.65 11.17 -1.61
N ARG A 220 9.20 9.94 -1.73
CA ARG A 220 9.18 9.16 -2.97
C ARG A 220 7.77 8.64 -3.20
N PHE A 221 7.19 8.99 -4.34
CA PHE A 221 5.79 8.80 -4.65
C PHE A 221 5.57 7.59 -5.55
N ILE A 222 4.53 6.82 -5.26
CA ILE A 222 3.94 5.81 -6.14
C ILE A 222 2.46 6.20 -6.28
N VAL A 223 1.97 6.38 -7.52
CA VAL A 223 0.64 6.95 -7.78
C VAL A 223 -0.15 6.05 -8.69
N ASP A 224 -1.35 5.69 -8.28
CA ASP A 224 -2.31 4.95 -9.09
C ASP A 224 -3.60 5.77 -9.29
N GLU A 225 -3.69 6.47 -10.43
CA GLU A 225 -4.86 7.28 -10.79
C GLU A 225 -6.13 6.44 -10.92
N THR A 226 -6.01 5.14 -11.25
CA THR A 226 -7.17 4.25 -11.41
C THR A 226 -7.93 4.08 -10.10
N ILE A 227 -7.24 4.04 -9.00
CA ILE A 227 -7.82 3.92 -7.66
C ILE A 227 -7.68 5.20 -6.83
N GLY A 228 -7.22 6.31 -7.42
CA GLY A 228 -7.02 7.57 -6.70
C GLY A 228 -6.10 7.44 -5.49
N ALA A 229 -5.02 6.66 -5.61
CA ALA A 229 -4.14 6.35 -4.49
C ALA A 229 -2.75 6.93 -4.66
N VAL A 230 -2.18 7.41 -3.56
CA VAL A 230 -0.78 7.85 -3.47
C VAL A 230 -0.13 7.19 -2.27
N GLN A 231 0.96 6.47 -2.51
CA GLN A 231 1.86 6.00 -1.48
C GLN A 231 3.11 6.88 -1.47
N VAL A 232 3.53 7.28 -0.28
CA VAL A 232 4.75 8.09 -0.08
C VAL A 232 5.67 7.36 0.88
N PHE A 233 6.83 6.92 0.42
CA PHE A 233 7.94 6.55 1.29
C PHE A 233 8.69 7.82 1.67
N CYS A 234 8.98 8.03 2.94
CA CYS A 234 9.57 9.25 3.46
C CYS A 234 10.38 9.00 4.74
N THR A 235 10.85 10.09 5.33
CA THR A 235 11.56 10.07 6.60
C THR A 235 10.86 11.02 7.57
N PHE A 236 10.32 10.48 8.66
CA PHE A 236 9.66 11.24 9.72
C PHE A 236 10.69 11.89 10.65
N GLY A 237 10.64 13.19 10.80
CA GLY A 237 11.46 13.92 11.76
C GLY A 237 12.91 14.14 11.34
N ALA A 238 13.28 13.96 10.08
CA ALA A 238 14.64 14.22 9.59
C ALA A 238 14.98 15.72 9.69
N GLY A 239 16.13 16.02 10.31
CA GLY A 239 16.61 17.41 10.44
C GLY A 239 15.78 18.27 11.39
N ASN A 240 14.98 17.68 12.29
CA ASN A 240 14.32 18.41 13.38
C ASN A 240 15.36 19.09 14.30
N ALA A 241 14.91 20.01 15.16
CA ALA A 241 15.76 20.84 16.04
C ALA A 241 16.85 20.07 16.81
N ASN A 242 16.70 18.76 16.98
CA ASN A 242 17.67 17.88 17.62
C ASN A 242 18.66 17.21 16.63
N GLY A 243 18.63 17.54 15.33
CA GLY A 243 19.58 17.05 14.33
C GLY A 243 19.51 15.55 14.01
N GLY A 244 18.41 14.87 14.34
CA GLY A 244 18.24 13.42 14.13
C GLY A 244 18.13 13.05 12.64
N SER A 245 18.52 11.83 12.30
CA SER A 245 18.36 11.24 10.94
C SER A 245 16.89 10.98 10.57
N GLY A 246 16.00 11.00 11.55
CA GLY A 246 14.59 10.63 11.41
C GLY A 246 14.35 9.13 11.36
N SER A 247 13.08 8.75 11.24
CA SER A 247 12.65 7.35 11.16
C SER A 247 12.10 7.06 9.76
N ALA A 248 12.31 5.85 9.26
CA ALA A 248 11.67 5.39 8.04
C ALA A 248 10.14 5.41 8.24
N ASP A 249 9.43 5.94 7.27
CA ASP A 249 8.02 6.24 7.38
C ASP A 249 7.32 6.12 6.04
N THR A 250 6.03 5.76 6.06
CA THR A 250 5.18 5.75 4.88
C THR A 250 3.82 6.36 5.16
N HIS A 251 3.32 7.11 4.20
CA HIS A 251 1.96 7.61 4.18
C HIS A 251 1.25 7.16 2.92
N LEU A 252 0.09 6.56 3.10
CA LEU A 252 -0.78 6.15 2.02
C LEU A 252 -2.06 6.96 2.07
N PHE A 253 -2.49 7.40 0.90
CA PHE A 253 -3.67 8.24 0.74
C PHE A 253 -4.62 7.64 -0.29
N ARG A 254 -5.91 7.57 0.04
CA ARG A 254 -7.01 7.52 -0.91
C ARG A 254 -7.53 8.93 -1.11
N ILE A 255 -7.62 9.37 -2.35
CA ILE A 255 -8.06 10.71 -2.74
C ILE A 255 -9.17 10.59 -3.79
N GLU A 256 -10.25 11.32 -3.57
CA GLU A 256 -11.40 11.35 -4.48
C GLU A 256 -11.89 12.79 -4.63
N ASN A 257 -11.97 13.26 -5.88
CA ASN A 257 -12.30 14.66 -6.22
C ASN A 257 -11.34 15.65 -5.51
N GLY A 258 -10.05 15.34 -5.52
CA GLY A 258 -9.02 16.14 -4.87
C GLY A 258 -9.08 16.17 -3.34
N LYS A 259 -9.89 15.30 -2.69
CA LYS A 259 -10.10 15.27 -1.24
C LYS A 259 -9.64 13.96 -0.62
N LEU A 260 -8.97 14.03 0.54
CA LEU A 260 -8.55 12.87 1.30
C LEU A 260 -9.77 12.06 1.80
N ARG A 261 -9.69 10.73 1.70
CA ARG A 261 -10.70 9.78 2.18
C ARG A 261 -10.13 8.80 3.19
N TYR A 262 -8.97 8.22 2.89
CA TYR A 262 -8.24 7.36 3.81
C TYR A 262 -6.80 7.82 3.90
N VAL A 263 -6.22 7.70 5.10
CA VAL A 263 -4.81 7.94 5.37
C VAL A 263 -4.29 6.78 6.20
N HIS A 264 -3.32 6.02 5.68
CA HIS A 264 -2.59 5.02 6.46
C HIS A 264 -1.18 5.53 6.75
N THR A 265 -0.67 5.21 7.92
CA THR A 265 0.69 5.58 8.32
C THR A 265 1.37 4.41 9.00
N LEU A 266 2.58 4.10 8.53
CA LEU A 266 3.49 3.15 9.17
C LEU A 266 4.80 3.85 9.44
N THR A 267 5.16 4.00 10.71
CA THR A 267 6.41 4.62 11.14
C THR A 267 7.29 3.58 11.83
N HIS A 268 8.48 3.33 11.31
CA HIS A 268 9.45 2.43 11.92
C HIS A 268 10.16 3.13 13.09
N LEU A 269 9.39 3.38 14.14
CA LEU A 269 9.81 4.04 15.37
C LEU A 269 9.34 3.21 16.57
N LEU A 270 10.25 2.85 17.46
CA LEU A 270 9.85 2.16 18.69
C LEU A 270 9.00 3.09 19.57
N GLN A 271 7.92 2.57 20.12
CA GLN A 271 7.00 3.32 20.98
C GLN A 271 7.71 4.02 22.15
N LYS A 272 8.73 3.38 22.72
CA LYS A 272 9.54 3.92 23.84
C LYS A 272 10.45 5.09 23.43
N ASP A 273 10.77 5.21 22.14
CA ASP A 273 11.69 6.24 21.62
C ASP A 273 10.95 7.49 21.11
N PHE A 274 9.61 7.47 21.14
CA PHE A 274 8.81 8.62 20.76
C PHE A 274 8.88 9.71 21.81
N GLN A 275 9.47 10.85 21.44
CA GLN A 275 9.66 12.01 22.34
C GLN A 275 8.57 13.08 22.22
N GLY A 276 7.57 12.91 21.38
CA GLY A 276 6.51 13.86 21.05
C GLY A 276 5.21 13.58 21.79
N GLY A 277 5.14 13.94 23.09
CA GLY A 277 3.89 13.92 23.82
C GLY A 277 3.31 12.49 24.08
N ARG A 278 2.32 12.43 24.98
CA ARG A 278 1.65 11.16 25.29
C ARG A 278 0.88 10.66 24.06
N PRO A 279 1.05 9.40 23.61
CA PRO A 279 0.21 8.86 22.57
C PRO A 279 -1.26 8.99 22.95
N PRO A 280 -2.18 9.20 22.00
CA PRO A 280 -3.60 9.16 22.29
C PRO A 280 -3.93 7.83 22.96
N PRO A 281 -4.85 7.81 23.94
CA PRO A 281 -5.26 6.55 24.54
C PRO A 281 -5.83 5.63 23.46
N PRO A 282 -5.60 4.30 23.57
CA PRO A 282 -6.19 3.36 22.63
C PRO A 282 -7.70 3.56 22.61
N PRO A 283 -8.37 3.37 21.46
CA PRO A 283 -9.81 3.50 21.37
C PRO A 283 -10.46 2.61 22.42
N SER A 284 -11.39 3.18 23.19
CA SER A 284 -12.19 2.45 24.17
C SER A 284 -12.84 1.25 23.49
N LYS A 285 -12.76 0.08 24.14
CA LYS A 285 -13.32 -1.20 23.67
C LYS A 285 -14.80 -1.10 23.41
#